data_24678ab2022cce84af8ea4770d2a1fb1
#
_entry.id   24678ab2022cce84af8ea4770d2a1fb1
#
_cell.length_a   1.000
_cell.length_b   1.000
_cell.length_c   1.000
_cell.angle_alpha   90.00
_cell.angle_beta   90.00
_cell.angle_gamma   90.00
#
_symmetry.space_group_name_H-M   'P 1'
#
loop_
_entity.id
_entity.type
_entity.pdbx_description
1 polymer ?
#
loop_
_entity_poly.entity_id
_entity_poly.type
_entity_poly.pdbx_seq_one_letter_code
_entity_poly.pdbx_strand_id
1 'polypeptide(L)'
;MASAQYTNVDDSVFNNLKSKLSGMGINLQGNSGRISEKGVNADYSFDPETRTLAISNVKVGFPASMMFSSDKVLGMITEAVTKAGGKQTA
;
A
#
# COMPACT_ATOMS: atom_id res chain seq x y z
N MET A 1 -3.12 -3.87 -14.44
CA MET A 1 -2.84 -3.11 -13.23
C MET A 1 -3.03 -3.99 -12.03
N ALA A 2 -2.17 -3.87 -11.05
CA ALA A 2 -2.22 -4.72 -9.87
C ALA A 2 -3.09 -4.07 -8.79
N SER A 3 -3.79 -4.89 -8.03
CA SER A 3 -4.61 -4.43 -6.92
C SER A 3 -4.64 -5.49 -5.82
N ALA A 4 -4.99 -5.06 -4.61
CA ALA A 4 -5.16 -5.95 -3.47
C ALA A 4 -6.11 -5.33 -2.46
N GLN A 5 -6.77 -6.19 -1.69
CA GLN A 5 -7.61 -5.76 -0.58
C GLN A 5 -7.19 -6.50 0.69
N TYR A 6 -7.31 -5.79 1.80
CA TYR A 6 -6.91 -6.30 3.10
C TYR A 6 -8.03 -6.06 4.10
N THR A 7 -8.19 -6.99 5.03
CA THR A 7 -9.13 -6.86 6.14
C THR A 7 -8.36 -6.89 7.45
N ASN A 8 -9.05 -6.63 8.54
CA ASN A 8 -8.47 -6.59 9.88
C ASN A 8 -7.35 -5.55 9.98
N VAL A 9 -7.49 -4.47 9.23
CA VAL A 9 -6.54 -3.36 9.23
C VAL A 9 -7.11 -2.27 10.12
N ASP A 10 -6.57 -2.15 11.33
CA ASP A 10 -6.94 -1.06 12.23
C ASP A 10 -5.98 0.11 12.05
N ASP A 11 -6.18 1.18 12.83
CA ASP A 11 -5.33 2.36 12.75
C ASP A 11 -3.86 2.04 12.98
N SER A 12 -3.58 1.11 13.88
CA SER A 12 -2.22 0.69 14.18
C SER A 12 -1.55 0.02 12.98
N VAL A 13 -2.27 -0.89 12.32
CA VAL A 13 -1.78 -1.58 11.12
C VAL A 13 -1.54 -0.56 10.00
N PHE A 14 -2.48 0.34 9.80
CA PHE A 14 -2.35 1.37 8.76
C PHE A 14 -1.17 2.30 9.03
N ASN A 15 -0.97 2.70 10.29
CA ASN A 15 0.16 3.54 10.68
C ASN A 15 1.50 2.83 10.47
N ASN A 16 1.56 1.53 10.74
CA ASN A 16 2.75 0.73 10.46
C ASN A 16 3.06 0.71 8.95
N LEU A 17 2.02 0.56 8.13
CA LEU A 17 2.19 0.60 6.69
C LEU A 17 2.70 1.97 6.23
N LYS A 18 2.12 3.05 6.75
CA LYS A 18 2.56 4.41 6.42
C LYS A 18 4.04 4.62 6.77
N SER A 19 4.45 4.15 7.94
CA SER A 19 5.85 4.25 8.38
C SER A 19 6.79 3.47 7.46
N LYS A 20 6.38 2.28 7.05
CA LYS A 20 7.17 1.44 6.15
C LYS A 20 7.36 2.14 4.80
N LEU A 21 6.29 2.64 4.23
CA LEU A 21 6.34 3.33 2.94
C LEU A 21 7.11 4.64 3.03
N SER A 22 6.98 5.36 4.14
CA SER A 22 7.73 6.59 4.37
C SER A 22 9.24 6.33 4.36
N GLY A 23 9.67 5.21 4.94
CA GLY A 23 11.07 4.80 4.90
C GLY A 23 11.57 4.52 3.48
N MET A 24 10.67 4.25 2.55
CA MET A 24 10.98 4.04 1.13
C MET A 24 10.83 5.31 0.30
N GLY A 25 10.47 6.43 0.92
CA GLY A 25 10.25 7.69 0.22
C GLY A 25 8.84 7.88 -0.30
N ILE A 26 7.91 7.02 0.10
CA ILE A 26 6.50 7.08 -0.30
C ILE A 26 5.68 7.53 0.89
N ASN A 27 5.04 8.69 0.79
CA ASN A 27 4.26 9.25 1.89
C ASN A 27 2.78 9.17 1.59
N LEU A 28 2.03 8.51 2.48
CA LEU A 28 0.58 8.48 2.42
C LEU A 28 0.02 9.67 3.19
N GLN A 29 -0.95 10.35 2.61
CA GLN A 29 -1.59 11.50 3.24
C GLN A 29 -3.07 11.19 3.45
N GLY A 30 -3.46 11.07 4.71
CA GLY A 30 -4.84 10.74 5.05
C GLY A 30 -5.18 9.28 4.81
N ASN A 31 -6.46 8.96 4.85
CA ASN A 31 -6.95 7.60 4.74
C ASN A 31 -7.19 7.15 3.30
N SER A 32 -7.24 8.07 2.36
CA SER A 32 -7.43 7.74 0.95
C SER A 32 -6.71 8.77 0.08
N GLY A 33 -6.35 8.35 -1.12
CA GLY A 33 -5.68 9.23 -2.06
C GLY A 33 -4.89 8.45 -3.09
N ARG A 34 -3.95 9.15 -3.70
CA ARG A 34 -3.08 8.57 -4.72
C ARG A 34 -1.62 8.71 -4.30
N ILE A 35 -0.89 7.62 -4.48
CA ILE A 35 0.56 7.62 -4.38
C ILE A 35 1.11 7.96 -5.76
N SER A 36 1.99 8.93 -5.83
CA SER A 36 2.65 9.31 -7.09
C SER A 36 4.05 9.81 -6.77
N GLU A 37 4.90 8.91 -6.33
CA GLU A 37 6.25 9.25 -5.89
C GLU A 37 7.24 8.22 -6.39
N LYS A 38 8.41 8.70 -6.81
CA LYS A 38 9.55 7.87 -7.22
C LYS A 38 9.19 6.85 -8.31
N GLY A 39 8.27 7.22 -9.20
CA GLY A 39 7.85 6.35 -10.29
C GLY A 39 6.80 5.33 -9.89
N VAL A 40 6.36 5.32 -8.65
CA VAL A 40 5.31 4.43 -8.17
C VAL A 40 3.98 5.18 -8.14
N ASN A 41 2.97 4.63 -8.79
CA ASN A 41 1.62 5.19 -8.81
C ASN A 41 0.64 4.16 -8.30
N ALA A 42 -0.25 4.55 -7.41
CA ALA A 42 -1.27 3.68 -6.87
C ALA A 42 -2.38 4.52 -6.24
N ASP A 43 -3.57 3.93 -6.17
CA ASP A 43 -4.68 4.50 -5.41
C ASP A 43 -4.85 3.68 -4.14
N TYR A 44 -5.13 4.33 -3.03
CA TYR A 44 -5.38 3.63 -1.78
C TYR A 44 -6.61 4.20 -1.08
N SER A 45 -7.28 3.35 -0.33
CA SER A 45 -8.44 3.75 0.48
C SER A 45 -8.47 2.89 1.73
N PHE A 46 -8.39 3.53 2.88
CA PHE A 46 -8.48 2.88 4.18
C PHE A 46 -9.78 3.31 4.85
N ASP A 47 -10.58 2.32 5.26
CA ASP A 47 -11.82 2.56 6.00
C ASP A 47 -11.64 2.04 7.42
N PRO A 48 -11.48 2.93 8.42
CA PRO A 48 -11.27 2.50 9.80
C PRO A 48 -12.52 1.88 10.43
N GLU A 49 -13.70 2.19 9.92
CA GLU A 49 -14.94 1.62 10.47
C GLU A 49 -15.07 0.15 10.14
N THR A 50 -14.76 -0.22 8.90
CA THR A 50 -14.81 -1.62 8.46
C THR A 50 -13.46 -2.32 8.57
N ARG A 51 -12.41 -1.58 8.91
CA ARG A 51 -11.03 -2.07 9.03
C ARG A 51 -10.55 -2.70 7.74
N THR A 52 -10.86 -2.06 6.63
CA THR A 52 -10.44 -2.53 5.32
C THR A 52 -9.51 -1.53 4.65
N LEU A 53 -8.57 -2.06 3.90
CA LEU A 53 -7.66 -1.27 3.09
C LEU A 53 -7.69 -1.80 1.67
N ALA A 54 -7.89 -0.92 0.71
CA ALA A 54 -7.86 -1.27 -0.70
C ALA A 54 -6.71 -0.53 -1.38
N ILE A 55 -5.91 -1.26 -2.13
CA ILE A 55 -4.86 -0.70 -2.98
C ILE A 55 -5.20 -1.09 -4.40
N SER A 56 -5.21 -0.13 -5.31
CA SER A 56 -5.59 -0.40 -6.70
C SER A 56 -4.74 0.43 -7.66
N ASN A 57 -4.80 0.05 -8.93
CA ASN A 57 -4.12 0.77 -10.02
C ASN A 57 -2.62 0.93 -9.80
N VAL A 58 -1.97 -0.09 -9.23
CA VAL A 58 -0.54 -0.02 -8.96
C VAL A 58 0.22 -0.09 -10.28
N LYS A 59 1.02 0.93 -10.53
CA LYS A 59 1.88 1.02 -11.70
C LYS A 59 3.26 1.49 -11.26
N VAL A 60 4.28 0.92 -11.86
CA VAL A 60 5.66 1.33 -11.61
C VAL A 60 6.28 1.75 -12.92
N GLY A 61 6.61 3.05 -13.01
CA GLY A 61 7.23 3.62 -14.20
C GLY A 61 8.75 3.76 -14.05
N PHE A 62 9.40 4.12 -15.15
CA PHE A 62 10.83 4.37 -15.15
C PHE A 62 11.16 5.61 -14.29
N PRO A 63 12.24 5.63 -13.48
CA PRO A 63 13.27 4.58 -13.39
C PRO A 63 12.97 3.47 -12.38
N ALA A 64 11.91 3.58 -11.60
CA ALA A 64 11.60 2.62 -10.54
C ALA A 64 11.33 1.21 -11.09
N SER A 65 10.79 1.12 -12.32
CA SER A 65 10.50 -0.17 -12.95
C SER A 65 11.75 -1.02 -13.20
N MET A 66 12.93 -0.41 -13.16
CA MET A 66 14.19 -1.16 -13.26
C MET A 66 14.51 -1.90 -11.96
N MET A 67 13.95 -1.46 -10.84
CA MET A 67 14.22 -2.02 -9.50
C MET A 67 13.02 -2.75 -8.92
N PHE A 68 11.81 -2.32 -9.30
CA PHE A 68 10.57 -2.85 -8.75
C PHE A 68 9.60 -3.20 -9.86
N SER A 69 8.78 -4.22 -9.62
CA SER A 69 7.57 -4.46 -10.39
C SER A 69 6.36 -4.08 -9.56
N SER A 70 5.18 -3.97 -10.19
CA SER A 70 3.94 -3.73 -9.44
C SER A 70 3.68 -4.86 -8.45
N ASP A 71 3.99 -6.10 -8.82
CA ASP A 71 3.83 -7.25 -7.93
C ASP A 71 4.75 -7.15 -6.71
N LYS A 72 5.97 -6.67 -6.91
CA LYS A 72 6.90 -6.50 -5.81
C LYS A 72 6.43 -5.41 -4.84
N VAL A 73 5.91 -4.30 -5.37
CA VAL A 73 5.35 -3.23 -4.53
C VAL A 73 4.18 -3.76 -3.71
N LEU A 74 3.25 -4.47 -4.35
CA LEU A 74 2.13 -5.09 -3.64
C LEU A 74 2.60 -6.12 -2.62
N GLY A 75 3.62 -6.89 -2.96
CA GLY A 75 4.21 -7.87 -2.04
C GLY A 75 4.75 -7.22 -0.77
N MET A 76 5.41 -6.09 -0.90
CA MET A 76 5.92 -5.34 0.24
C MET A 76 4.78 -4.78 1.11
N ILE A 77 3.73 -4.27 0.47
CA ILE A 77 2.56 -3.76 1.19
C ILE A 77 1.87 -4.92 1.92
N THR A 78 1.67 -6.05 1.25
CA THR A 78 1.07 -7.24 1.83
C THR A 78 1.86 -7.72 3.05
N GLU A 79 3.17 -7.77 2.93
CA GLU A 79 4.03 -8.19 4.04
C GLU A 79 3.90 -7.23 5.23
N ALA A 80 3.92 -5.93 4.98
CA ALA A 80 3.80 -4.94 6.05
C ALA A 80 2.45 -5.05 6.76
N VAL A 81 1.37 -5.23 5.99
CA VAL A 81 0.02 -5.35 6.55
C VAL A 81 -0.13 -6.65 7.33
N THR A 82 0.31 -7.77 6.77
CA THR A 82 0.13 -9.07 7.42
C THR A 82 0.99 -9.21 8.67
N LYS A 83 2.20 -8.66 8.67
CA LYS A 83 3.06 -8.68 9.87
C LYS A 83 2.47 -7.84 11.00
N ALA A 84 1.70 -6.82 10.67
CA ALA A 84 1.08 -5.95 11.67
C ALA A 84 -0.29 -6.48 12.13
N GLY A 85 -0.79 -7.56 11.55
CA GLY A 85 -2.04 -8.20 11.96
C GLY A 85 -3.17 -8.17 10.94
N GLY A 86 -2.98 -7.51 9.80
CA GLY A 86 -3.98 -7.51 8.73
C GLY A 86 -3.97 -8.80 7.93
N LYS A 87 -4.98 -8.96 7.08
CA LYS A 87 -5.10 -10.13 6.18
C LYS A 87 -5.41 -9.68 4.78
N GLN A 88 -4.77 -10.29 3.81
CA GLN A 88 -5.10 -10.07 2.42
C GLN A 88 -6.31 -10.91 2.03
N THR A 89 -7.31 -10.29 1.39
CA THR A 89 -8.53 -10.96 0.97
C THR A 89 -8.69 -11.03 -0.54
N ALA A 90 -8.01 -10.16 -1.26
CA ALA A 90 -8.12 -10.16 -2.72
C ALA A 90 -6.87 -9.57 -3.37
#